data_f6c3ba4c3c28c96d3f6c0e986c64167d
#
_entry.id   f6c3ba4c3c28c96d3f6c0e986c64167d
#
_cell.length_a   1.000
_cell.length_b   1.000
_cell.length_c   1.000
_cell.angle_alpha   90.00
_cell.angle_beta   90.00
_cell.angle_gamma   90.00
#
_symmetry.space_group_name_H-M   'P 1'
#
loop_
_entity.id
_entity.type
_entity.pdbx_description
1 polymer ?
#
loop_
_entity_poly.entity_id
_entity_poly.type
_entity_poly.pdbx_seq_one_letter_code
_entity_poly.pdbx_strand_id
1 'polypeptide(L)'
;MSSVVSYELIDTIGVITVNNPPVNALSQALRQGLLDAITAAQKDASEGLVLLCAGRTFIAGADITEFGKPPLAPFLPDVLAALENSRKLIVAAIHGTALGGGFETALACHYRCAVPSARVGLPEVKLGLLPGAGGTQRVPRLAGVKAALEIITSGNPLSAAEAADLNLIDEVLPDENLRESAIAYARDLVDSGALLKRVRDITLNAHTLEPGFFDNYRRKLAERARGQIAPDRIVSAVEAAVTLPMDHGLIRERDLFLELLNSSESRAMRHIFFAEREAAKIKDLPADTPVRDIRRVAIIGGGTMGGGIAMCFANVGVPVTLLEIGQEALERGLGIIRKNYAITVQKGKMSEAEMQQRLQLITGSTAYEDLADMDLVIEAVFENPDVKKEVFRKLDAVCKRGAILASNTSYQN
;
A
#
# COMPACT_ATOMS: atom_id res chain seq x y z
N MET A 1 -16.62 23.58 15.78
CA MET A 1 -15.87 22.33 15.50
C MET A 1 -15.85 22.20 14.00
N SER A 2 -14.68 22.09 13.35
CA SER A 2 -14.62 21.79 11.93
C SER A 2 -15.12 20.35 11.77
N SER A 3 -16.25 20.14 11.08
CA SER A 3 -16.72 18.79 10.81
C SER A 3 -15.73 18.13 9.84
N VAL A 4 -15.31 16.90 10.14
CA VAL A 4 -14.41 16.12 9.29
C VAL A 4 -15.02 15.77 7.92
N VAL A 5 -16.31 16.04 7.75
CA VAL A 5 -17.05 15.90 6.49
C VAL A 5 -17.86 17.17 6.28
N SER A 6 -17.76 17.75 5.09
CA SER A 6 -18.59 18.86 4.64
C SER A 6 -19.44 18.43 3.44
N TYR A 7 -20.54 19.11 3.26
CA TYR A 7 -21.44 18.93 2.14
C TYR A 7 -21.80 20.30 1.54
N GLU A 8 -21.76 20.39 0.22
CA GLU A 8 -22.19 21.58 -0.51
C GLU A 8 -22.90 21.17 -1.79
N LEU A 9 -23.85 21.98 -2.24
CA LEU A 9 -24.54 21.81 -3.50
C LEU A 9 -23.93 22.77 -4.55
N ILE A 10 -23.44 22.22 -5.66
CA ILE A 10 -22.88 22.97 -6.79
C ILE A 10 -23.76 22.67 -8.00
N ASP A 11 -24.56 23.63 -8.42
CA ASP A 11 -25.62 23.46 -9.40
C ASP A 11 -26.55 22.29 -9.00
N THR A 12 -26.51 21.17 -9.76
CA THR A 12 -27.29 19.96 -9.48
C THR A 12 -26.48 18.84 -8.84
N ILE A 13 -25.19 19.05 -8.55
CA ILE A 13 -24.31 18.03 -7.99
C ILE A 13 -23.98 18.34 -6.53
N GLY A 14 -24.34 17.43 -5.64
CA GLY A 14 -23.94 17.50 -4.23
C GLY A 14 -22.51 17.00 -4.06
N VAL A 15 -21.68 17.77 -3.36
CA VAL A 15 -20.27 17.44 -3.15
C VAL A 15 -20.02 17.15 -1.67
N ILE A 16 -19.68 15.90 -1.37
CA ILE A 16 -19.29 15.44 -0.02
C ILE A 16 -17.77 15.47 0.04
N THR A 17 -17.21 16.31 0.89
CA THR A 17 -15.76 16.44 1.07
C THR A 17 -15.34 15.91 2.43
N VAL A 18 -14.48 14.89 2.44
CA VAL A 18 -13.83 14.37 3.65
C VAL A 18 -12.54 15.14 3.92
N ASN A 19 -12.32 15.59 5.15
CA ASN A 19 -11.09 16.24 5.59
C ASN A 19 -10.73 15.78 7.01
N ASN A 20 -10.08 14.63 7.12
CA ASN A 20 -9.64 14.03 8.38
C ASN A 20 -8.13 13.71 8.32
N PRO A 21 -7.25 14.75 8.40
CA PRO A 21 -5.82 14.58 8.26
C PRO A 21 -5.24 13.65 9.35
N PRO A 22 -4.08 12.98 9.09
CA PRO A 22 -3.22 13.17 7.90
C PRO A 22 -3.61 12.29 6.70
N VAL A 23 -4.48 11.27 6.86
CA VAL A 23 -4.72 10.22 5.85
C VAL A 23 -6.19 9.86 5.67
N ASN A 24 -7.10 10.69 6.17
CA ASN A 24 -8.54 10.47 6.07
C ASN A 24 -8.97 9.09 6.60
N ALA A 25 -8.37 8.62 7.71
CA ALA A 25 -8.75 7.35 8.32
C ALA A 25 -10.22 7.35 8.76
N LEU A 26 -10.92 6.22 8.56
CA LEU A 26 -12.35 6.03 8.86
C LEU A 26 -12.62 5.97 10.38
N SER A 27 -12.36 7.08 11.07
CA SER A 27 -12.74 7.26 12.47
C SER A 27 -14.26 7.28 12.64
N GLN A 28 -14.74 7.12 13.88
CA GLN A 28 -16.18 7.21 14.18
C GLN A 28 -16.78 8.56 13.71
N ALA A 29 -16.07 9.67 13.93
CA ALA A 29 -16.52 11.00 13.52
C ALA A 29 -16.65 11.13 11.98
N LEU A 30 -15.73 10.49 11.22
CA LEU A 30 -15.81 10.46 9.77
C LEU A 30 -16.97 9.60 9.30
N ARG A 31 -17.16 8.42 9.86
CA ARG A 31 -18.29 7.54 9.53
C ARG A 31 -19.63 8.23 9.79
N GLN A 32 -19.77 8.91 10.94
CA GLN A 32 -20.96 9.70 11.25
C GLN A 32 -21.17 10.83 10.25
N GLY A 33 -20.11 11.61 9.97
CA GLY A 33 -20.21 12.72 9.03
C GLY A 33 -20.60 12.28 7.61
N LEU A 34 -20.08 11.15 7.12
CA LEU A 34 -20.51 10.57 5.84
C LEU A 34 -22.01 10.21 5.86
N LEU A 35 -22.47 9.52 6.90
CA LEU A 35 -23.86 9.11 7.01
C LEU A 35 -24.80 10.33 7.05
N ASP A 36 -24.43 11.37 7.81
CA ASP A 36 -25.19 12.61 7.92
C ASP A 36 -25.23 13.34 6.55
N ALA A 37 -24.10 13.45 5.85
CA ALA A 37 -24.02 14.10 4.54
C ALA A 37 -24.85 13.35 3.49
N ILE A 38 -24.75 12.01 3.42
CA ILE A 38 -25.57 11.19 2.52
C ILE A 38 -27.05 11.37 2.83
N THR A 39 -27.42 11.36 4.11
CA THR A 39 -28.83 11.52 4.55
C THR A 39 -29.38 12.90 4.18
N ALA A 40 -28.59 13.95 4.35
CA ALA A 40 -28.96 15.30 3.96
C ALA A 40 -29.15 15.41 2.44
N ALA A 41 -28.20 14.88 1.67
CA ALA A 41 -28.23 14.89 0.22
C ALA A 41 -29.44 14.15 -0.39
N GLN A 42 -30.03 13.15 0.31
CA GLN A 42 -31.25 12.49 -0.17
C GLN A 42 -32.49 13.41 -0.16
N LYS A 43 -32.42 14.54 0.54
CA LYS A 43 -33.57 15.43 0.79
C LYS A 43 -33.49 16.78 0.05
N ASP A 44 -32.35 17.07 -0.56
CA ASP A 44 -32.12 18.34 -1.26
C ASP A 44 -32.35 18.24 -2.77
N ALA A 45 -32.01 19.31 -3.51
CA ALA A 45 -32.20 19.42 -4.95
C ALA A 45 -31.07 18.79 -5.79
N SER A 46 -30.07 18.13 -5.17
CA SER A 46 -29.03 17.47 -5.94
C SER A 46 -29.59 16.29 -6.75
N GLU A 47 -29.10 16.09 -7.95
CA GLU A 47 -29.45 14.99 -8.86
C GLU A 47 -28.40 13.87 -8.82
N GLY A 48 -27.15 14.23 -8.54
CA GLY A 48 -26.02 13.32 -8.35
C GLY A 48 -25.10 13.80 -7.24
N LEU A 49 -24.21 12.91 -6.77
CA LEU A 49 -23.28 13.17 -5.68
C LEU A 49 -21.85 12.83 -6.09
N VAL A 50 -20.90 13.61 -5.58
CA VAL A 50 -19.46 13.31 -5.66
C VAL A 50 -18.94 13.16 -4.23
N LEU A 51 -18.28 12.05 -3.93
CA LEU A 51 -17.50 11.84 -2.71
C LEU A 51 -16.03 12.02 -3.04
N LEU A 52 -15.41 13.03 -2.43
CA LEU A 52 -13.98 13.31 -2.57
C LEU A 52 -13.34 13.59 -1.20
N CYS A 53 -12.03 13.61 -1.17
CA CYS A 53 -11.26 13.87 0.03
C CYS A 53 -10.31 15.04 -0.16
N ALA A 54 -10.08 15.79 0.91
CA ALA A 54 -9.04 16.82 0.98
C ALA A 54 -7.69 16.20 1.34
N GLY A 55 -6.62 16.97 1.14
CA GLY A 55 -5.26 16.56 1.50
C GLY A 55 -4.62 15.65 0.47
N ARG A 56 -3.73 14.78 0.93
CA ARG A 56 -2.83 14.02 0.05
C ARG A 56 -3.39 12.69 -0.46
N THR A 57 -4.53 12.25 0.04
CA THR A 57 -5.05 10.91 -0.26
C THR A 57 -6.57 10.86 -0.11
N PHE A 58 -7.20 9.93 -0.78
CA PHE A 58 -8.58 9.57 -0.53
C PHE A 58 -8.70 9.03 0.91
N ILE A 59 -9.17 7.85 1.16
CA ILE A 59 -9.29 7.25 2.48
C ILE A 59 -8.28 6.10 2.59
N ALA A 60 -7.31 6.21 3.51
CA ALA A 60 -6.23 5.22 3.64
C ALA A 60 -6.63 3.95 4.41
N GLY A 61 -7.88 3.83 4.84
CA GLY A 61 -8.40 2.65 5.54
C GLY A 61 -9.12 2.97 6.84
N ALA A 62 -9.43 1.92 7.60
CA ALA A 62 -9.99 2.04 8.93
C ALA A 62 -9.04 2.76 9.90
N ASP A 63 -9.58 3.42 10.90
CA ASP A 63 -8.77 3.94 12.00
C ASP A 63 -8.32 2.78 12.89
N ILE A 64 -7.07 2.34 12.66
CA ILE A 64 -6.47 1.23 13.39
C ILE A 64 -6.29 1.52 14.89
N THR A 65 -6.39 2.79 15.34
CA THR A 65 -6.35 3.15 16.76
C THR A 65 -7.65 2.78 17.49
N GLU A 66 -8.71 2.47 16.76
CA GLU A 66 -9.97 1.95 17.30
C GLU A 66 -9.92 0.45 17.57
N PHE A 67 -8.93 -0.28 17.01
CA PHE A 67 -8.81 -1.72 17.24
C PHE A 67 -8.51 -2.03 18.72
N GLY A 68 -9.26 -3.00 19.25
CA GLY A 68 -9.15 -3.39 20.67
C GLY A 68 -9.96 -2.51 21.63
N LYS A 69 -10.65 -1.49 21.12
CA LYS A 69 -11.62 -0.70 21.89
C LYS A 69 -13.05 -1.14 21.57
N PRO A 70 -14.02 -0.87 22.47
CA PRO A 70 -15.42 -1.09 22.14
C PRO A 70 -15.80 -0.34 20.86
N PRO A 71 -16.41 -1.02 19.89
CA PRO A 71 -16.75 -0.40 18.62
C PRO A 71 -17.89 0.62 18.80
N LEU A 72 -17.78 1.78 18.14
CA LEU A 72 -18.75 2.87 18.20
C LEU A 72 -19.50 2.99 16.87
N ALA A 73 -20.83 3.08 16.95
CA ALA A 73 -21.69 3.33 15.81
C ALA A 73 -21.55 4.79 15.30
N PRO A 74 -21.83 5.05 13.98
CA PRO A 74 -22.18 4.06 12.98
C PRO A 74 -21.00 3.19 12.63
N PHE A 75 -21.24 1.92 12.29
CA PHE A 75 -20.21 1.03 11.78
C PHE A 75 -19.98 1.29 10.29
N LEU A 76 -18.81 0.91 9.78
CA LEU A 76 -18.53 1.09 8.36
C LEU A 76 -19.58 0.42 7.46
N PRO A 77 -20.05 -0.81 7.70
CA PRO A 77 -21.13 -1.41 6.90
C PRO A 77 -22.39 -0.56 6.82
N ASP A 78 -22.74 0.20 7.86
CA ASP A 78 -23.94 1.09 7.86
C ASP A 78 -23.76 2.24 6.85
N VAL A 79 -22.56 2.82 6.82
CA VAL A 79 -22.19 3.89 5.85
C VAL A 79 -22.19 3.34 4.43
N LEU A 80 -21.61 2.15 4.22
CA LEU A 80 -21.56 1.52 2.89
C LEU A 80 -22.97 1.16 2.40
N ALA A 81 -23.85 0.69 3.28
CA ALA A 81 -25.23 0.45 2.93
C ALA A 81 -25.96 1.76 2.55
N ALA A 82 -25.68 2.87 3.23
CA ALA A 82 -26.25 4.17 2.88
C ALA A 82 -25.77 4.69 1.52
N LEU A 83 -24.48 4.50 1.19
CA LEU A 83 -23.92 4.83 -0.13
C LEU A 83 -24.58 3.98 -1.23
N GLU A 84 -24.58 2.67 -1.07
CA GLU A 84 -25.06 1.70 -2.07
C GLU A 84 -26.58 1.80 -2.31
N ASN A 85 -27.36 2.14 -1.26
CA ASN A 85 -28.81 2.30 -1.35
C ASN A 85 -29.26 3.75 -1.66
N SER A 86 -28.32 4.66 -1.92
CA SER A 86 -28.66 6.02 -2.36
C SER A 86 -29.57 5.99 -3.57
N ARG A 87 -30.57 6.88 -3.58
CA ARG A 87 -31.46 7.09 -4.73
C ARG A 87 -30.84 7.99 -5.79
N LYS A 88 -29.76 8.70 -5.42
CA LYS A 88 -28.99 9.57 -6.30
C LYS A 88 -27.68 8.88 -6.65
N LEU A 89 -27.23 9.05 -7.88
CA LEU A 89 -25.95 8.53 -8.34
C LEU A 89 -24.83 9.11 -7.49
N ILE A 90 -23.89 8.26 -7.05
CA ILE A 90 -22.70 8.68 -6.29
C ILE A 90 -21.44 8.28 -7.05
N VAL A 91 -20.55 9.24 -7.28
CA VAL A 91 -19.22 9.04 -7.85
C VAL A 91 -18.18 9.19 -6.74
N ALA A 92 -17.34 8.17 -6.52
CA ALA A 92 -16.14 8.31 -5.70
C ALA A 92 -14.98 8.85 -6.56
N ALA A 93 -14.41 9.99 -6.16
CA ALA A 93 -13.29 10.64 -6.85
C ALA A 93 -11.98 10.40 -6.09
N ILE A 94 -11.12 9.52 -6.61
CA ILE A 94 -9.98 8.94 -5.92
C ILE A 94 -8.68 9.61 -6.34
N HIS A 95 -7.92 10.12 -5.36
CA HIS A 95 -6.53 10.54 -5.52
C HIS A 95 -5.65 9.93 -4.42
N GLY A 96 -4.33 9.91 -4.64
CA GLY A 96 -3.40 9.30 -3.70
C GLY A 96 -3.73 7.82 -3.47
N THR A 97 -4.21 7.44 -2.29
CA THR A 97 -4.52 6.03 -1.98
C THR A 97 -5.94 5.85 -1.46
N ALA A 98 -6.63 4.81 -1.96
CA ALA A 98 -7.85 4.26 -1.37
C ALA A 98 -7.57 2.82 -0.95
N LEU A 99 -7.38 2.57 0.35
CA LEU A 99 -6.95 1.27 0.86
C LEU A 99 -7.91 0.72 1.90
N GLY A 100 -8.09 -0.60 1.90
CA GLY A 100 -8.93 -1.29 2.89
C GLY A 100 -10.34 -0.71 2.92
N GLY A 101 -10.85 -0.38 4.11
CA GLY A 101 -12.15 0.25 4.27
C GLY A 101 -12.37 1.49 3.42
N GLY A 102 -11.31 2.23 3.06
CA GLY A 102 -11.40 3.35 2.13
C GLY A 102 -11.71 2.91 0.70
N PHE A 103 -11.12 1.83 0.24
CA PHE A 103 -11.48 1.26 -1.04
C PHE A 103 -12.85 0.59 -1.01
N GLU A 104 -13.22 -0.06 0.10
CA GLU A 104 -14.57 -0.60 0.31
C GLU A 104 -15.62 0.51 0.26
N THR A 105 -15.29 1.73 0.75
CA THR A 105 -16.15 2.92 0.63
C THR A 105 -16.34 3.32 -0.83
N ALA A 106 -15.27 3.37 -1.61
CA ALA A 106 -15.36 3.66 -3.04
C ALA A 106 -16.16 2.58 -3.80
N LEU A 107 -15.95 1.29 -3.46
CA LEU A 107 -16.67 0.16 -4.09
C LEU A 107 -18.17 0.16 -3.78
N ALA A 108 -18.61 0.81 -2.71
CA ALA A 108 -20.03 0.98 -2.37
C ALA A 108 -20.69 2.17 -3.11
N CYS A 109 -19.90 3.07 -3.71
CA CYS A 109 -20.43 4.10 -4.63
C CYS A 109 -20.83 3.47 -5.96
N HIS A 110 -21.73 4.16 -6.70
CA HIS A 110 -22.23 3.67 -7.99
C HIS A 110 -21.13 3.70 -9.06
N TYR A 111 -20.34 4.78 -9.08
CA TYR A 111 -19.21 4.96 -10.00
C TYR A 111 -17.97 5.40 -9.25
N ARG A 112 -16.81 5.15 -9.86
CA ARG A 112 -15.49 5.47 -9.34
C ARG A 112 -14.66 6.10 -10.43
N CYS A 113 -14.15 7.30 -10.20
CA CYS A 113 -13.12 7.88 -11.03
C CYS A 113 -11.82 8.05 -10.20
N ALA A 114 -10.69 8.05 -10.87
CA ALA A 114 -9.40 8.18 -10.22
C ALA A 114 -8.42 9.00 -11.07
N VAL A 115 -7.49 9.69 -10.40
CA VAL A 115 -6.33 10.26 -11.08
C VAL A 115 -5.32 9.16 -11.46
N PRO A 116 -4.48 9.35 -12.51
CA PRO A 116 -3.49 8.35 -12.94
C PRO A 116 -2.52 7.91 -11.84
N SER A 117 -2.17 8.83 -10.94
CA SER A 117 -1.26 8.58 -9.82
C SER A 117 -1.90 7.79 -8.67
N ALA A 118 -3.22 7.60 -8.66
CA ALA A 118 -3.93 6.92 -7.58
C ALA A 118 -3.57 5.44 -7.45
N ARG A 119 -3.67 4.96 -6.20
CA ARG A 119 -3.48 3.54 -5.85
C ARG A 119 -4.69 3.06 -5.06
N VAL A 120 -5.20 1.87 -5.42
CA VAL A 120 -6.34 1.26 -4.73
C VAL A 120 -6.02 -0.18 -4.32
N GLY A 121 -6.58 -0.66 -3.21
CA GLY A 121 -6.34 -2.04 -2.79
C GLY A 121 -6.89 -2.42 -1.43
N LEU A 122 -6.76 -3.70 -1.11
CA LEU A 122 -7.24 -4.32 0.13
C LEU A 122 -6.07 -5.01 0.86
N PRO A 123 -5.27 -4.25 1.66
CA PRO A 123 -4.04 -4.75 2.26
C PRO A 123 -4.23 -5.46 3.60
N GLU A 124 -5.46 -5.79 4.00
CA GLU A 124 -5.81 -6.36 5.31
C GLU A 124 -5.06 -7.65 5.63
N VAL A 125 -4.71 -8.45 4.62
CA VAL A 125 -3.92 -9.68 4.79
C VAL A 125 -2.55 -9.41 5.44
N LYS A 126 -1.98 -8.23 5.21
CA LYS A 126 -0.71 -7.79 5.84
C LYS A 126 -0.83 -7.54 7.35
N LEU A 127 -2.07 -7.48 7.85
CA LEU A 127 -2.40 -7.39 9.28
C LEU A 127 -2.99 -8.69 9.84
N GLY A 128 -2.92 -9.80 9.06
CA GLY A 128 -3.54 -11.06 9.41
C GLY A 128 -5.08 -10.99 9.44
N LEU A 129 -5.66 -10.12 8.61
CA LEU A 129 -7.10 -9.89 8.47
C LEU A 129 -7.56 -10.14 7.02
N LEU A 130 -8.85 -10.08 6.81
CA LEU A 130 -9.48 -9.95 5.50
C LEU A 130 -10.28 -8.63 5.44
N PRO A 131 -10.65 -8.12 4.25
CA PRO A 131 -11.58 -7.00 4.11
C PRO A 131 -12.90 -7.31 4.81
N GLY A 132 -13.33 -6.45 5.74
CA GLY A 132 -14.45 -6.76 6.63
C GLY A 132 -15.71 -5.90 6.42
N ALA A 133 -15.76 -5.14 5.33
CA ALA A 133 -16.90 -4.29 5.00
C ALA A 133 -17.40 -4.52 3.55
N GLY A 134 -17.25 -5.72 3.03
CA GLY A 134 -17.78 -6.15 1.74
C GLY A 134 -16.75 -6.18 0.62
N GLY A 135 -15.47 -5.96 0.90
CA GLY A 135 -14.41 -6.04 -0.11
C GLY A 135 -14.30 -7.42 -0.76
N THR A 136 -14.39 -8.49 0.04
CA THR A 136 -14.38 -9.87 -0.48
C THR A 136 -15.64 -10.22 -1.27
N GLN A 137 -16.69 -9.43 -1.14
CA GLN A 137 -17.95 -9.62 -1.85
C GLN A 137 -18.05 -8.74 -3.10
N ARG A 138 -17.54 -7.49 -3.06
CA ARG A 138 -17.66 -6.54 -4.17
C ARG A 138 -16.57 -6.71 -5.22
N VAL A 139 -15.31 -6.94 -4.81
CA VAL A 139 -14.19 -7.08 -5.76
C VAL A 139 -14.41 -8.24 -6.74
N PRO A 140 -14.83 -9.46 -6.32
CA PRO A 140 -15.06 -10.53 -7.27
C PRO A 140 -16.22 -10.26 -8.23
N ARG A 141 -17.21 -9.43 -7.85
CA ARG A 141 -18.33 -9.03 -8.71
C ARG A 141 -17.92 -8.06 -9.81
N LEU A 142 -16.88 -7.26 -9.57
CA LEU A 142 -16.35 -6.31 -10.55
C LEU A 142 -15.22 -6.90 -11.39
N ALA A 143 -14.20 -7.45 -10.72
CA ALA A 143 -12.96 -7.89 -11.35
C ALA A 143 -12.91 -9.40 -11.68
N GLY A 144 -13.92 -10.15 -11.26
CA GLY A 144 -13.91 -11.60 -11.33
C GLY A 144 -13.17 -12.28 -10.17
N VAL A 145 -13.48 -13.56 -9.96
CA VAL A 145 -13.03 -14.34 -8.78
C VAL A 145 -11.50 -14.49 -8.73
N LYS A 146 -10.87 -14.79 -9.86
CA LYS A 146 -9.41 -15.00 -9.92
C LYS A 146 -8.64 -13.73 -9.54
N ALA A 147 -8.98 -12.60 -10.16
CA ALA A 147 -8.36 -11.32 -9.86
C ALA A 147 -8.61 -10.90 -8.40
N ALA A 148 -9.82 -11.10 -7.89
CA ALA A 148 -10.16 -10.81 -6.49
C ALA A 148 -9.27 -11.59 -5.52
N LEU A 149 -9.08 -12.88 -5.73
CA LEU A 149 -8.19 -13.70 -4.90
C LEU A 149 -6.75 -13.20 -4.94
N GLU A 150 -6.22 -12.87 -6.13
CA GLU A 150 -4.85 -12.35 -6.27
C GLU A 150 -4.67 -11.01 -5.55
N ILE A 151 -5.62 -10.08 -5.72
CA ILE A 151 -5.59 -8.74 -5.09
C ILE A 151 -5.63 -8.87 -3.57
N ILE A 152 -6.61 -9.64 -3.04
CA ILE A 152 -6.89 -9.66 -1.61
C ILE A 152 -5.88 -10.52 -0.85
N THR A 153 -5.43 -11.64 -1.42
CA THR A 153 -4.42 -12.50 -0.76
C THR A 153 -3.00 -11.95 -0.83
N SER A 154 -2.69 -11.11 -1.83
CA SER A 154 -1.40 -10.40 -1.87
C SER A 154 -1.39 -9.13 -1.03
N GLY A 155 -2.52 -8.45 -0.93
CA GLY A 155 -2.65 -7.14 -0.30
C GLY A 155 -1.82 -6.04 -0.99
N ASN A 156 -1.44 -6.24 -2.25
CA ASN A 156 -0.70 -5.25 -3.00
C ASN A 156 -1.67 -4.27 -3.67
N PRO A 157 -1.39 -2.95 -3.60
CA PRO A 157 -2.23 -1.97 -4.26
C PRO A 157 -2.02 -2.00 -5.77
N LEU A 158 -3.10 -1.75 -6.50
CA LEU A 158 -3.14 -1.57 -7.95
C LEU A 158 -2.94 -0.09 -8.30
N SER A 159 -2.38 0.19 -9.46
CA SER A 159 -2.45 1.50 -10.10
C SER A 159 -3.88 1.78 -10.59
N ALA A 160 -4.19 3.05 -10.87
CA ALA A 160 -5.48 3.43 -11.45
C ALA A 160 -5.74 2.72 -12.78
N ALA A 161 -4.73 2.57 -13.63
CA ALA A 161 -4.85 1.88 -14.92
C ALA A 161 -5.14 0.38 -14.74
N GLU A 162 -4.37 -0.34 -13.89
CA GLU A 162 -4.63 -1.75 -13.59
C GLU A 162 -6.02 -1.96 -12.99
N ALA A 163 -6.48 -1.03 -12.15
CA ALA A 163 -7.80 -1.09 -11.53
C ALA A 163 -8.93 -0.81 -12.55
N ALA A 164 -8.69 0.06 -13.53
CA ALA A 164 -9.62 0.33 -14.63
C ALA A 164 -9.76 -0.90 -15.55
N ASP A 165 -8.66 -1.55 -15.92
CA ASP A 165 -8.66 -2.79 -16.70
C ASP A 165 -9.45 -3.92 -16.02
N LEU A 166 -9.57 -3.86 -14.70
CA LEU A 166 -10.32 -4.81 -13.87
C LEU A 166 -11.75 -4.32 -13.51
N ASN A 167 -12.24 -3.25 -14.10
CA ASN A 167 -13.55 -2.63 -13.81
C ASN A 167 -13.71 -2.16 -12.34
N LEU A 168 -12.61 -2.00 -11.61
CA LEU A 168 -12.60 -1.48 -10.25
C LEU A 168 -12.63 0.05 -10.21
N ILE A 169 -12.20 0.69 -11.29
CA ILE A 169 -12.32 2.13 -11.60
C ILE A 169 -13.07 2.24 -12.92
N ASP A 170 -14.04 3.17 -13.00
CA ASP A 170 -14.87 3.37 -14.20
C ASP A 170 -14.24 4.38 -15.16
N GLU A 171 -13.51 5.40 -14.65
CA GLU A 171 -12.89 6.45 -15.45
C GLU A 171 -11.57 6.92 -14.83
N VAL A 172 -10.55 7.16 -15.66
CA VAL A 172 -9.29 7.77 -15.23
C VAL A 172 -9.29 9.23 -15.69
N LEU A 173 -9.35 10.15 -14.73
CA LEU A 173 -9.43 11.59 -14.95
C LEU A 173 -8.04 12.23 -14.83
N PRO A 174 -7.76 13.37 -15.47
CA PRO A 174 -6.50 14.09 -15.31
C PRO A 174 -6.19 14.43 -13.85
N ASP A 175 -4.90 14.44 -13.46
CA ASP A 175 -4.45 14.80 -12.10
C ASP A 175 -4.82 16.25 -11.72
N GLU A 176 -4.86 17.13 -12.71
CA GLU A 176 -5.18 18.52 -12.51
C GLU A 176 -6.69 18.70 -12.31
N ASN A 177 -7.09 19.42 -11.25
CA ASN A 177 -8.48 19.79 -10.98
C ASN A 177 -9.44 18.59 -10.81
N LEU A 178 -9.06 17.55 -10.08
CA LEU A 178 -9.90 16.37 -9.86
C LEU A 178 -11.31 16.73 -9.41
N ARG A 179 -11.49 17.76 -8.56
CA ARG A 179 -12.80 18.17 -8.06
C ARG A 179 -13.73 18.56 -9.19
N GLU A 180 -13.29 19.47 -10.06
CA GLU A 180 -14.05 19.97 -11.19
C GLU A 180 -14.32 18.86 -12.20
N SER A 181 -13.33 18.05 -12.49
CA SER A 181 -13.44 16.90 -13.40
C SER A 181 -14.42 15.85 -12.89
N ALA A 182 -14.41 15.55 -11.59
CA ALA A 182 -15.34 14.60 -10.99
C ALA A 182 -16.78 15.12 -10.96
N ILE A 183 -16.98 16.43 -10.72
CA ILE A 183 -18.30 17.08 -10.80
C ILE A 183 -18.82 17.03 -12.23
N ALA A 184 -17.99 17.34 -13.22
CA ALA A 184 -18.36 17.23 -14.63
C ALA A 184 -18.73 15.78 -14.99
N TYR A 185 -17.90 14.81 -14.60
CA TYR A 185 -18.18 13.39 -14.83
C TYR A 185 -19.49 12.94 -14.19
N ALA A 186 -19.78 13.37 -12.95
CA ALA A 186 -21.04 13.05 -12.28
C ALA A 186 -22.24 13.69 -13.01
N ARG A 187 -22.10 14.92 -13.51
CA ARG A 187 -23.12 15.61 -14.31
C ARG A 187 -23.39 14.87 -15.62
N ASP A 188 -22.35 14.49 -16.36
CA ASP A 188 -22.47 13.73 -17.61
C ASP A 188 -23.21 12.40 -17.40
N LEU A 189 -22.93 11.70 -16.29
CA LEU A 189 -23.64 10.48 -15.91
C LEU A 189 -25.13 10.75 -15.61
N VAL A 190 -25.47 11.83 -14.91
CA VAL A 190 -26.85 12.22 -14.62
C VAL A 190 -27.58 12.61 -15.90
N ASP A 191 -26.99 13.48 -16.73
CA ASP A 191 -27.56 13.99 -17.95
C ASP A 191 -27.80 12.89 -19.00
N SER A 192 -26.93 11.87 -19.01
CA SER A 192 -27.08 10.69 -19.87
C SER A 192 -28.10 9.67 -19.35
N GLY A 193 -28.66 9.88 -18.15
CA GLY A 193 -29.56 8.93 -17.50
C GLY A 193 -28.88 7.62 -17.11
N ALA A 194 -27.62 7.68 -16.70
CA ALA A 194 -26.84 6.50 -16.28
C ALA A 194 -27.53 5.78 -15.11
N LEU A 195 -27.55 4.45 -15.16
CA LEU A 195 -28.18 3.61 -14.15
C LEU A 195 -27.37 3.65 -12.84
N LEU A 196 -28.05 3.48 -11.72
CA LEU A 196 -27.40 3.27 -10.41
C LEU A 196 -26.68 1.90 -10.42
N LYS A 197 -25.39 1.91 -10.70
CA LYS A 197 -24.55 0.71 -10.80
C LYS A 197 -24.24 0.18 -9.38
N ARG A 198 -25.16 -0.59 -8.81
CA ARG A 198 -24.97 -1.22 -7.49
C ARG A 198 -24.20 -2.51 -7.66
N VAL A 199 -23.04 -2.60 -7.04
CA VAL A 199 -22.19 -3.80 -7.14
C VAL A 199 -22.87 -5.02 -6.56
N ARG A 200 -23.71 -4.85 -5.55
CA ARG A 200 -24.49 -5.94 -4.94
C ARG A 200 -25.45 -6.64 -5.90
N ASP A 201 -25.92 -5.95 -6.91
CA ASP A 201 -26.88 -6.47 -7.90
C ASP A 201 -26.20 -7.31 -9.01
N ILE A 202 -24.85 -7.27 -9.07
CA ILE A 202 -24.08 -8.05 -10.03
C ILE A 202 -24.01 -9.50 -9.56
N THR A 203 -24.52 -10.40 -10.39
CA THR A 203 -24.49 -11.84 -10.12
C THR A 203 -23.20 -12.48 -10.63
N LEU A 204 -22.53 -13.22 -9.76
CA LEU A 204 -21.38 -14.04 -10.15
C LEU A 204 -21.85 -15.35 -10.76
N ASN A 205 -21.27 -15.74 -11.89
CA ASN A 205 -21.56 -17.01 -12.52
C ASN A 205 -20.56 -18.09 -12.05
N ALA A 206 -20.99 -18.94 -11.12
CA ALA A 206 -20.17 -20.03 -10.58
C ALA A 206 -19.73 -21.04 -11.66
N HIS A 207 -20.50 -21.18 -12.75
CA HIS A 207 -20.19 -22.12 -13.84
C HIS A 207 -18.98 -21.71 -14.69
N THR A 208 -18.45 -20.49 -14.51
CA THR A 208 -17.21 -20.04 -15.18
C THR A 208 -15.95 -20.57 -14.48
N LEU A 209 -16.08 -21.16 -13.30
CA LEU A 209 -14.96 -21.70 -12.53
C LEU A 209 -14.83 -23.21 -12.79
N GLU A 210 -13.58 -23.66 -12.93
CA GLU A 210 -13.27 -25.08 -13.06
C GLU A 210 -13.64 -25.86 -11.78
N PRO A 211 -14.07 -27.13 -11.89
CA PRO A 211 -14.29 -27.96 -10.72
C PRO A 211 -13.06 -28.01 -9.81
N GLY A 212 -13.25 -27.79 -8.50
CA GLY A 212 -12.16 -27.77 -7.53
C GLY A 212 -11.28 -26.51 -7.57
N PHE A 213 -11.73 -25.43 -8.22
CA PHE A 213 -10.97 -24.18 -8.35
C PHE A 213 -10.46 -23.67 -6.99
N PHE A 214 -11.31 -23.54 -6.00
CA PHE A 214 -10.94 -23.02 -4.68
C PHE A 214 -9.97 -23.93 -3.93
N ASP A 215 -10.12 -25.25 -4.02
CA ASP A 215 -9.20 -26.21 -3.40
C ASP A 215 -7.82 -26.16 -4.06
N ASN A 216 -7.80 -26.03 -5.39
CA ASN A 216 -6.57 -25.85 -6.14
C ASN A 216 -5.87 -24.52 -5.77
N TYR A 217 -6.64 -23.47 -5.59
CA TYR A 217 -6.10 -22.17 -5.17
C TYR A 217 -5.53 -22.23 -3.75
N ARG A 218 -6.25 -22.85 -2.78
CA ARG A 218 -5.77 -23.06 -1.41
C ARG A 218 -4.45 -23.82 -1.38
N ARG A 219 -4.31 -24.90 -2.16
CA ARG A 219 -3.05 -25.68 -2.22
C ARG A 219 -1.87 -24.83 -2.69
N LYS A 220 -2.04 -24.06 -3.76
CA LYS A 220 -0.99 -23.13 -4.25
C LYS A 220 -0.68 -22.01 -3.27
N LEU A 221 -1.70 -21.51 -2.59
CA LEU A 221 -1.56 -20.44 -1.62
C LEU A 221 -0.81 -20.90 -0.36
N ALA A 222 -1.04 -22.13 0.11
CA ALA A 222 -0.38 -22.70 1.28
C ALA A 222 1.15 -22.70 1.18
N GLU A 223 1.69 -22.91 -0.02
CA GLU A 223 3.15 -22.84 -0.27
C GLU A 223 3.73 -21.47 0.01
N ARG A 224 2.94 -20.38 -0.17
CA ARG A 224 3.34 -19.00 0.00
C ARG A 224 2.95 -18.42 1.36
N ALA A 225 1.83 -18.89 1.90
CA ALA A 225 1.24 -18.37 3.13
C ALA A 225 2.02 -18.71 4.40
N ARG A 226 2.97 -19.67 4.33
CA ARG A 226 3.85 -20.04 5.46
C ARG A 226 3.11 -20.29 6.78
N GLY A 227 1.91 -20.87 6.72
CA GLY A 227 1.07 -21.17 7.86
C GLY A 227 0.17 -20.02 8.33
N GLN A 228 0.14 -18.88 7.64
CA GLN A 228 -0.78 -17.79 7.94
C GLN A 228 -2.23 -18.21 7.69
N ILE A 229 -3.14 -17.80 8.60
CA ILE A 229 -4.56 -18.18 8.57
C ILE A 229 -5.37 -17.27 7.62
N ALA A 230 -5.07 -15.98 7.62
CA ALA A 230 -5.85 -14.97 6.89
C ALA A 230 -5.99 -15.28 5.38
N PRO A 231 -4.95 -15.73 4.65
CA PRO A 231 -5.08 -16.05 3.24
C PRO A 231 -6.14 -17.13 2.94
N ASP A 232 -6.23 -18.18 3.76
CA ASP A 232 -7.25 -19.24 3.61
C ASP A 232 -8.66 -18.70 3.89
N ARG A 233 -8.81 -17.86 4.90
CA ARG A 233 -10.09 -17.21 5.24
C ARG A 233 -10.55 -16.24 4.15
N ILE A 234 -9.62 -15.58 3.47
CA ILE A 234 -9.91 -14.77 2.28
C ILE A 234 -10.49 -15.64 1.16
N VAL A 235 -9.89 -16.82 0.90
CA VAL A 235 -10.44 -17.76 -0.09
C VAL A 235 -11.85 -18.17 0.30
N SER A 236 -12.10 -18.48 1.57
CA SER A 236 -13.43 -18.86 2.07
C SER A 236 -14.47 -17.73 1.93
N ALA A 237 -14.06 -16.47 2.14
CA ALA A 237 -14.93 -15.31 1.96
C ALA A 237 -15.26 -15.04 0.49
N VAL A 238 -14.28 -15.18 -0.41
CA VAL A 238 -14.50 -15.05 -1.87
C VAL A 238 -15.32 -16.21 -2.41
N GLU A 239 -15.14 -17.43 -1.91
CA GLU A 239 -15.98 -18.58 -2.23
C GLU A 239 -17.45 -18.35 -1.82
N ALA A 240 -17.68 -17.71 -0.66
CA ALA A 240 -19.01 -17.30 -0.23
C ALA A 240 -19.64 -16.27 -1.19
N ALA A 241 -18.85 -15.38 -1.80
CA ALA A 241 -19.37 -14.44 -2.78
C ALA A 241 -19.93 -15.13 -4.04
N VAL A 242 -19.41 -16.31 -4.38
CA VAL A 242 -19.85 -17.10 -5.53
C VAL A 242 -21.04 -18.01 -5.18
N THR A 243 -21.06 -18.55 -3.97
CA THR A 243 -22.01 -19.59 -3.56
C THR A 243 -23.23 -19.09 -2.80
N LEU A 244 -23.16 -17.86 -2.28
CA LEU A 244 -24.22 -17.28 -1.46
C LEU A 244 -24.75 -15.96 -2.05
N PRO A 245 -26.02 -15.60 -1.78
CA PRO A 245 -26.50 -14.25 -2.01
C PRO A 245 -25.65 -13.20 -1.26
N MET A 246 -25.60 -11.96 -1.77
CA MET A 246 -24.74 -10.88 -1.25
C MET A 246 -24.86 -10.72 0.27
N ASP A 247 -26.07 -10.65 0.82
CA ASP A 247 -26.27 -10.42 2.25
C ASP A 247 -25.74 -11.57 3.12
N HIS A 248 -25.91 -12.83 2.68
CA HIS A 248 -25.32 -13.98 3.35
C HIS A 248 -23.79 -14.03 3.20
N GLY A 249 -23.26 -13.62 2.05
CA GLY A 249 -21.83 -13.46 1.82
C GLY A 249 -21.21 -12.42 2.76
N LEU A 250 -21.87 -11.29 2.96
CA LEU A 250 -21.45 -10.24 3.91
C LEU A 250 -21.45 -10.74 5.38
N ILE A 251 -22.46 -11.53 5.76
CA ILE A 251 -22.48 -12.16 7.09
C ILE A 251 -21.30 -13.11 7.24
N ARG A 252 -21.07 -13.96 6.23
CA ARG A 252 -19.94 -14.91 6.25
C ARG A 252 -18.59 -14.19 6.29
N GLU A 253 -18.42 -13.13 5.51
CA GLU A 253 -17.22 -12.27 5.56
C GLU A 253 -17.02 -11.71 6.98
N ARG A 254 -18.09 -11.19 7.60
CA ARG A 254 -18.04 -10.64 8.93
C ARG A 254 -17.61 -11.66 9.98
N ASP A 255 -18.14 -12.89 9.93
CA ASP A 255 -17.78 -13.96 10.86
C ASP A 255 -16.30 -14.31 10.73
N LEU A 256 -15.80 -14.46 9.52
CA LEU A 256 -14.39 -14.75 9.22
C LEU A 256 -13.47 -13.58 9.65
N PHE A 257 -13.92 -12.33 9.44
CA PHE A 257 -13.19 -11.15 9.92
C PHE A 257 -13.04 -11.15 11.43
N LEU A 258 -14.11 -11.44 12.17
CA LEU A 258 -14.11 -11.49 13.65
C LEU A 258 -13.24 -12.64 14.18
N GLU A 259 -13.26 -13.80 13.51
CA GLU A 259 -12.34 -14.92 13.81
C GLU A 259 -10.88 -14.44 13.71
N LEU A 260 -10.51 -13.80 12.59
CA LEU A 260 -9.16 -13.31 12.38
C LEU A 260 -8.78 -12.17 13.32
N LEU A 261 -9.68 -11.22 13.57
CA LEU A 261 -9.45 -10.09 14.46
C LEU A 261 -9.06 -10.53 15.88
N ASN A 262 -9.64 -11.64 16.34
CA ASN A 262 -9.41 -12.22 17.66
C ASN A 262 -8.23 -13.22 17.67
N SER A 263 -7.64 -13.54 16.53
CA SER A 263 -6.51 -14.46 16.43
C SER A 263 -5.23 -13.89 17.06
N SER A 264 -4.37 -14.78 17.56
CA SER A 264 -3.04 -14.39 18.03
C SER A 264 -2.15 -13.88 16.90
N GLU A 265 -2.32 -14.44 15.70
CA GLU A 265 -1.61 -14.05 14.49
C GLU A 265 -1.89 -12.59 14.12
N SER A 266 -3.16 -12.21 13.97
CA SER A 266 -3.50 -10.82 13.63
C SER A 266 -3.05 -9.84 14.73
N ARG A 267 -3.14 -10.22 16.01
CA ARG A 267 -2.60 -9.39 17.10
C ARG A 267 -1.10 -9.16 16.96
N ALA A 268 -0.34 -10.21 16.65
CA ALA A 268 1.09 -10.12 16.44
C ALA A 268 1.45 -9.27 15.21
N MET A 269 0.78 -9.49 14.07
CA MET A 269 1.03 -8.72 12.84
C MET A 269 0.68 -7.23 13.02
N ARG A 270 -0.42 -6.91 13.68
CA ARG A 270 -0.77 -5.52 14.03
C ARG A 270 0.25 -4.90 15.00
N HIS A 271 0.74 -5.67 15.98
CA HIS A 271 1.80 -5.18 16.87
C HIS A 271 3.07 -4.81 16.09
N ILE A 272 3.54 -5.69 15.20
CA ILE A 272 4.71 -5.42 14.35
C ILE A 272 4.48 -4.18 13.48
N PHE A 273 3.31 -4.05 12.86
CA PHE A 273 2.96 -2.89 12.05
C PHE A 273 3.08 -1.55 12.81
N PHE A 274 2.67 -1.52 14.07
CA PHE A 274 2.85 -0.33 14.91
C PHE A 274 4.29 -0.16 15.37
N ALA A 275 4.95 -1.26 15.75
CA ALA A 275 6.34 -1.23 16.21
C ALA A 275 7.30 -0.71 15.12
N GLU A 276 7.13 -1.12 13.87
CA GLU A 276 7.91 -0.61 12.74
C GLU A 276 7.73 0.90 12.54
N ARG A 277 6.50 1.40 12.67
CA ARG A 277 6.23 2.84 12.57
C ARG A 277 6.78 3.63 13.75
N GLU A 278 6.73 3.06 14.95
CA GLU A 278 7.27 3.71 16.14
C GLU A 278 8.80 3.68 16.14
N ALA A 279 9.42 2.61 15.65
CA ALA A 279 10.87 2.50 15.52
C ALA A 279 11.48 3.56 14.57
N ALA A 280 10.69 4.02 13.59
CA ALA A 280 11.11 5.10 12.69
C ALA A 280 11.08 6.50 13.36
N LYS A 281 10.48 6.63 14.54
CA LYS A 281 10.41 7.90 15.28
C LYS A 281 11.53 7.95 16.30
N ILE A 282 12.38 8.95 16.20
CA ILE A 282 13.39 9.24 17.22
C ILE A 282 12.76 10.15 18.26
N LYS A 283 12.58 9.65 19.49
CA LYS A 283 12.07 10.44 20.61
C LYS A 283 13.02 11.63 20.84
N ASP A 284 12.44 12.77 21.23
CA ASP A 284 13.16 13.98 21.57
C ASP A 284 13.90 14.66 20.40
N LEU A 285 13.72 14.19 19.16
CA LEU A 285 14.22 14.86 17.98
C LEU A 285 13.16 15.84 17.46
N PRO A 286 13.42 17.16 17.39
CA PRO A 286 12.51 18.12 16.80
C PRO A 286 12.16 17.76 15.34
N ALA A 287 10.90 17.99 14.95
CA ALA A 287 10.42 17.62 13.61
C ALA A 287 11.11 18.41 12.48
N ASP A 288 11.66 19.57 12.80
CA ASP A 288 12.40 20.47 11.90
C ASP A 288 13.91 20.24 11.94
N THR A 289 14.38 19.17 12.60
CA THR A 289 15.82 18.85 12.63
C THR A 289 16.34 18.63 11.21
N PRO A 290 17.38 19.38 10.78
CA PRO A 290 17.93 19.23 9.44
C PRO A 290 18.49 17.82 9.22
N VAL A 291 18.08 17.19 8.14
CA VAL A 291 18.63 15.90 7.69
C VAL A 291 19.87 16.15 6.83
N ARG A 292 20.85 15.25 6.90
CA ARG A 292 22.01 15.30 6.02
C ARG A 292 21.64 14.72 4.65
N ASP A 293 22.08 15.37 3.61
CA ASP A 293 21.93 14.89 2.24
C ASP A 293 23.03 13.85 1.95
N ILE A 294 22.60 12.61 1.68
CA ILE A 294 23.51 11.48 1.38
C ILE A 294 23.46 11.22 -0.13
N ARG A 295 24.45 11.73 -0.86
CA ARG A 295 24.54 11.61 -2.31
C ARG A 295 25.54 10.58 -2.79
N ARG A 296 26.57 10.27 -1.98
CA ARG A 296 27.63 9.32 -2.30
C ARG A 296 27.92 8.44 -1.09
N VAL A 297 27.94 7.15 -1.34
CA VAL A 297 28.14 6.15 -0.29
C VAL A 297 29.34 5.26 -0.64
N ALA A 298 30.13 4.90 0.35
CA ALA A 298 31.11 3.85 0.21
C ALA A 298 30.79 2.66 1.11
N ILE A 299 31.06 1.47 0.60
CA ILE A 299 30.97 0.21 1.34
C ILE A 299 32.35 -0.43 1.38
N ILE A 300 32.83 -0.77 2.57
CA ILE A 300 34.12 -1.46 2.74
C ILE A 300 33.87 -2.94 2.99
N GLY A 301 34.35 -3.77 2.08
CA GLY A 301 34.12 -5.20 2.07
C GLY A 301 33.00 -5.62 1.12
N GLY A 302 33.35 -6.35 0.06
CA GLY A 302 32.43 -6.84 -0.98
C GLY A 302 31.85 -8.23 -0.70
N GLY A 303 31.84 -8.67 0.58
CA GLY A 303 31.23 -9.91 1.01
C GLY A 303 29.70 -9.89 0.91
N THR A 304 29.05 -10.93 1.45
CA THR A 304 27.59 -11.10 1.40
C THR A 304 26.84 -9.85 1.90
N MET A 305 27.24 -9.32 3.06
CA MET A 305 26.58 -8.15 3.63
C MET A 305 26.92 -6.87 2.89
N GLY A 306 28.20 -6.58 2.64
CA GLY A 306 28.61 -5.36 1.94
C GLY A 306 28.08 -5.29 0.51
N GLY A 307 28.12 -6.39 -0.24
CA GLY A 307 27.50 -6.45 -1.56
C GLY A 307 25.99 -6.20 -1.53
N GLY A 308 25.28 -6.78 -0.54
CA GLY A 308 23.85 -6.54 -0.34
C GLY A 308 23.54 -5.08 0.01
N ILE A 309 24.33 -4.46 0.89
CA ILE A 309 24.17 -3.03 1.27
C ILE A 309 24.43 -2.14 0.05
N ALA A 310 25.47 -2.41 -0.75
CA ALA A 310 25.75 -1.68 -1.98
C ALA A 310 24.57 -1.74 -2.96
N MET A 311 23.96 -2.92 -3.13
CA MET A 311 22.76 -3.08 -3.97
C MET A 311 21.56 -2.27 -3.42
N CYS A 312 21.39 -2.16 -2.11
CA CYS A 312 20.30 -1.35 -1.53
C CYS A 312 20.40 0.11 -1.94
N PHE A 313 21.58 0.72 -1.89
CA PHE A 313 21.79 2.10 -2.32
C PHE A 313 21.64 2.27 -3.84
N ALA A 314 22.20 1.36 -4.63
CA ALA A 314 22.04 1.39 -6.09
C ALA A 314 20.57 1.24 -6.52
N ASN A 315 19.77 0.48 -5.77
CA ASN A 315 18.35 0.31 -6.05
C ASN A 315 17.53 1.59 -5.90
N VAL A 316 18.01 2.54 -5.10
CA VAL A 316 17.37 3.85 -4.90
C VAL A 316 18.12 4.98 -5.64
N GLY A 317 19.02 4.64 -6.55
CA GLY A 317 19.69 5.59 -7.42
C GLY A 317 20.88 6.31 -6.78
N VAL A 318 21.38 5.87 -5.62
CA VAL A 318 22.53 6.46 -4.93
C VAL A 318 23.82 5.79 -5.43
N PRO A 319 24.82 6.55 -5.95
CA PRO A 319 26.12 6.04 -6.34
C PRO A 319 26.89 5.42 -5.16
N VAL A 320 27.51 4.27 -5.40
CA VAL A 320 28.24 3.48 -4.39
C VAL A 320 29.67 3.20 -4.86
N THR A 321 30.63 3.45 -3.98
CA THR A 321 32.00 2.94 -4.15
C THR A 321 32.19 1.71 -3.26
N LEU A 322 32.46 0.56 -3.87
CA LEU A 322 32.77 -0.68 -3.15
C LEU A 322 34.29 -0.79 -3.02
N LEU A 323 34.80 -0.66 -1.80
CA LEU A 323 36.20 -0.78 -1.49
C LEU A 323 36.55 -2.17 -1.00
N GLU A 324 37.63 -2.75 -1.54
CA GLU A 324 38.19 -4.02 -1.11
C GLU A 324 39.70 -3.93 -0.90
N ILE A 325 40.25 -4.89 -0.13
CA ILE A 325 41.69 -4.95 0.19
C ILE A 325 42.57 -5.23 -1.03
N GLY A 326 42.01 -5.73 -2.12
CA GLY A 326 42.76 -6.07 -3.34
C GLY A 326 41.84 -6.40 -4.50
N GLN A 327 42.39 -6.35 -5.68
CA GLN A 327 41.66 -6.46 -6.94
C GLN A 327 40.85 -7.77 -7.08
N GLU A 328 41.44 -8.89 -6.67
CA GLU A 328 40.77 -10.20 -6.74
C GLU A 328 39.51 -10.27 -5.84
N ALA A 329 39.58 -9.71 -4.64
CA ALA A 329 38.45 -9.64 -3.73
C ALA A 329 37.35 -8.71 -4.29
N LEU A 330 37.76 -7.59 -4.89
CA LEU A 330 36.87 -6.64 -5.53
C LEU A 330 36.09 -7.27 -6.69
N GLU A 331 36.80 -7.96 -7.58
CA GLU A 331 36.18 -8.65 -8.74
C GLU A 331 35.19 -9.73 -8.30
N ARG A 332 35.51 -10.50 -7.25
CA ARG A 332 34.60 -11.46 -6.65
C ARG A 332 33.33 -10.76 -6.12
N GLY A 333 33.47 -9.67 -5.36
CA GLY A 333 32.36 -8.89 -4.80
C GLY A 333 31.43 -8.34 -5.88
N LEU A 334 32.01 -7.68 -6.88
CA LEU A 334 31.24 -7.15 -8.03
C LEU A 334 30.57 -8.27 -8.85
N GLY A 335 31.24 -9.43 -8.98
CA GLY A 335 30.70 -10.61 -9.64
C GLY A 335 29.46 -11.18 -8.91
N ILE A 336 29.47 -11.19 -7.58
CA ILE A 336 28.32 -11.63 -6.75
C ILE A 336 27.15 -10.67 -6.94
N ILE A 337 27.39 -9.35 -6.90
CA ILE A 337 26.35 -8.34 -7.12
C ILE A 337 25.70 -8.52 -8.50
N ARG A 338 26.51 -8.66 -9.56
CA ARG A 338 26.00 -8.89 -10.92
C ARG A 338 25.16 -10.16 -11.01
N LYS A 339 25.61 -11.26 -10.38
CA LYS A 339 24.87 -12.52 -10.33
C LYS A 339 23.50 -12.36 -9.63
N ASN A 340 23.45 -11.63 -8.51
CA ASN A 340 22.23 -11.41 -7.76
C ASN A 340 21.21 -10.59 -8.58
N TYR A 341 21.64 -9.57 -9.30
CA TYR A 341 20.76 -8.83 -10.20
C TYR A 341 20.30 -9.71 -11.39
N ALA A 342 21.18 -10.50 -11.99
CA ALA A 342 20.82 -11.41 -13.08
C ALA A 342 19.75 -12.43 -12.66
N ILE A 343 19.82 -12.97 -11.44
CA ILE A 343 18.78 -13.84 -10.88
C ILE A 343 17.44 -13.10 -10.75
N THR A 344 17.47 -11.81 -10.41
CA THR A 344 16.28 -10.98 -10.28
C THR A 344 15.61 -10.72 -11.63
N VAL A 345 16.42 -10.48 -12.67
CA VAL A 345 15.97 -10.38 -14.07
C VAL A 345 15.36 -11.70 -14.55
N GLN A 346 16.05 -12.80 -14.31
CA GLN A 346 15.57 -14.15 -14.70
C GLN A 346 14.21 -14.49 -14.06
N LYS A 347 13.95 -13.99 -12.87
CA LYS A 347 12.64 -14.14 -12.17
C LYS A 347 11.57 -13.16 -12.68
N GLY A 348 11.85 -12.34 -13.69
CA GLY A 348 10.92 -11.33 -14.22
C GLY A 348 10.60 -10.17 -13.26
N LYS A 349 11.43 -9.96 -12.23
CA LYS A 349 11.22 -8.91 -11.22
C LYS A 349 11.99 -7.62 -11.50
N MET A 350 12.75 -7.58 -12.56
CA MET A 350 13.58 -6.47 -13.01
C MET A 350 13.87 -6.65 -14.51
N SER A 351 13.90 -5.55 -15.25
CA SER A 351 14.35 -5.58 -16.65
C SER A 351 15.89 -5.59 -16.75
N GLU A 352 16.42 -6.05 -17.88
CA GLU A 352 17.85 -6.00 -18.16
C GLU A 352 18.38 -4.54 -18.15
N ALA A 353 17.60 -3.59 -18.68
CA ALA A 353 17.95 -2.18 -18.68
C ALA A 353 18.09 -1.60 -17.27
N GLU A 354 17.17 -1.93 -16.37
CA GLU A 354 17.25 -1.53 -14.95
C GLU A 354 18.47 -2.16 -14.27
N MET A 355 18.78 -3.42 -14.55
CA MET A 355 19.97 -4.08 -14.03
C MET A 355 21.23 -3.32 -14.43
N GLN A 356 21.39 -2.99 -15.72
CA GLN A 356 22.54 -2.26 -16.22
C GLN A 356 22.65 -0.87 -15.60
N GLN A 357 21.53 -0.15 -15.47
CA GLN A 357 21.49 1.15 -14.81
C GLN A 357 21.98 1.08 -13.36
N ARG A 358 21.52 0.07 -12.59
CA ARG A 358 21.93 -0.11 -11.19
C ARG A 358 23.38 -0.53 -11.06
N LEU A 359 23.89 -1.39 -11.96
CA LEU A 359 25.29 -1.77 -11.98
C LEU A 359 26.22 -0.60 -12.28
N GLN A 360 25.81 0.36 -13.13
CA GLN A 360 26.58 1.59 -13.40
C GLN A 360 26.73 2.51 -12.19
N LEU A 361 25.86 2.39 -11.19
CA LEU A 361 25.96 3.14 -9.94
C LEU A 361 26.97 2.55 -8.96
N ILE A 362 27.49 1.35 -9.22
CA ILE A 362 28.45 0.67 -8.33
C ILE A 362 29.83 0.67 -8.98
N THR A 363 30.74 1.43 -8.40
CA THR A 363 32.17 1.47 -8.81
C THR A 363 33.02 0.72 -7.80
N GLY A 364 34.06 0.04 -8.27
CA GLY A 364 35.01 -0.66 -7.42
C GLY A 364 36.25 0.18 -7.16
N SER A 365 36.83 0.07 -5.97
CA SER A 365 38.11 0.65 -5.61
C SER A 365 38.92 -0.25 -4.67
N THR A 366 40.23 -0.09 -4.68
CA THR A 366 41.16 -0.67 -3.68
C THR A 366 41.93 0.41 -2.91
N ALA A 367 41.67 1.69 -3.19
CA ALA A 367 42.34 2.84 -2.59
C ALA A 367 41.41 3.60 -1.66
N TYR A 368 41.85 3.85 -0.41
CA TYR A 368 41.06 4.62 0.56
C TYR A 368 40.87 6.07 0.15
N GLU A 369 41.79 6.62 -0.63
CA GLU A 369 41.75 8.00 -1.13
C GLU A 369 40.50 8.28 -1.96
N ASP A 370 39.95 7.28 -2.63
CA ASP A 370 38.71 7.38 -3.42
C ASP A 370 37.46 7.61 -2.53
N LEU A 371 37.61 7.49 -1.21
CA LEU A 371 36.53 7.69 -0.25
C LEU A 371 36.47 9.11 0.30
N ALA A 372 37.37 10.01 -0.11
CA ALA A 372 37.50 11.34 0.44
C ALA A 372 36.21 12.18 0.38
N ASP A 373 35.42 12.06 -0.68
CA ASP A 373 34.22 12.83 -0.93
C ASP A 373 32.91 12.14 -0.52
N MET A 374 32.99 11.01 0.20
CA MET A 374 31.81 10.25 0.59
C MET A 374 31.02 10.96 1.71
N ASP A 375 29.68 10.87 1.63
CA ASP A 375 28.77 11.39 2.66
C ASP A 375 28.56 10.36 3.78
N LEU A 376 28.56 9.07 3.39
CA LEU A 376 28.38 7.93 4.28
C LEU A 376 29.35 6.82 3.88
N VAL A 377 30.05 6.27 4.85
CA VAL A 377 30.87 5.07 4.67
C VAL A 377 30.39 3.99 5.63
N ILE A 378 30.09 2.79 5.11
CA ILE A 378 29.66 1.65 5.91
C ILE A 378 30.72 0.55 5.79
N GLU A 379 31.36 0.20 6.93
CA GLU A 379 32.25 -0.96 6.95
C GLU A 379 31.46 -2.25 7.16
N ALA A 380 31.76 -3.24 6.35
CA ALA A 380 31.21 -4.58 6.38
C ALA A 380 32.34 -5.63 6.22
N VAL A 381 33.46 -5.37 6.88
CA VAL A 381 34.63 -6.23 6.88
C VAL A 381 34.48 -7.37 7.89
N PHE A 382 35.50 -8.23 7.97
CA PHE A 382 35.51 -9.35 8.90
C PHE A 382 35.32 -8.90 10.36
N GLU A 383 34.54 -9.65 11.13
CA GLU A 383 34.10 -9.32 12.50
C GLU A 383 35.28 -9.48 13.50
N ASN A 384 36.26 -8.57 13.40
CA ASN A 384 37.43 -8.49 14.26
C ASN A 384 37.65 -7.04 14.73
N PRO A 385 37.72 -6.77 16.06
CA PRO A 385 37.86 -5.42 16.61
C PRO A 385 39.08 -4.66 16.08
N ASP A 386 40.21 -5.33 15.92
CA ASP A 386 41.46 -4.66 15.54
C ASP A 386 41.43 -4.29 14.05
N VAL A 387 40.86 -5.15 13.20
CA VAL A 387 40.63 -4.86 11.79
C VAL A 387 39.69 -3.65 11.65
N LYS A 388 38.58 -3.62 12.38
CA LYS A 388 37.64 -2.51 12.36
C LYS A 388 38.26 -1.21 12.83
N LYS A 389 39.02 -1.22 13.93
CA LYS A 389 39.76 -0.04 14.43
C LYS A 389 40.76 0.51 13.38
N GLU A 390 41.44 -0.37 12.67
CA GLU A 390 42.35 0.04 11.59
C GLU A 390 41.58 0.70 10.44
N VAL A 391 40.47 0.08 10.01
CA VAL A 391 39.60 0.65 8.98
C VAL A 391 39.13 2.04 9.38
N PHE A 392 38.58 2.20 10.61
CA PHE A 392 38.10 3.51 11.08
C PHE A 392 39.21 4.56 11.17
N ARG A 393 40.43 4.19 11.57
CA ARG A 393 41.57 5.13 11.57
C ARG A 393 41.89 5.62 10.14
N LYS A 394 41.88 4.73 9.16
CA LYS A 394 42.09 5.10 7.75
C LYS A 394 40.95 6.01 7.24
N LEU A 395 39.72 5.69 7.59
CA LEU A 395 38.55 6.51 7.21
C LEU A 395 38.59 7.90 7.81
N ASP A 396 38.94 8.00 9.09
CA ASP A 396 39.06 9.28 9.79
C ASP A 396 40.12 10.20 9.16
N ALA A 397 41.19 9.61 8.64
CA ALA A 397 42.25 10.33 7.96
C ALA A 397 41.88 10.81 6.54
N VAL A 398 40.99 10.10 5.84
CA VAL A 398 40.71 10.32 4.42
C VAL A 398 39.38 11.02 4.18
N CYS A 399 38.33 10.65 4.91
CA CYS A 399 36.99 11.15 4.66
C CYS A 399 36.83 12.62 5.00
N LYS A 400 36.02 13.33 4.23
CA LYS A 400 35.69 14.72 4.51
C LYS A 400 35.06 14.91 5.88
N ARG A 401 35.28 16.09 6.48
CA ARG A 401 34.63 16.46 7.75
C ARG A 401 33.12 16.40 7.63
N GLY A 402 32.48 15.69 8.55
CA GLY A 402 31.03 15.51 8.56
C GLY A 402 30.52 14.28 7.81
N ALA A 403 31.38 13.50 7.18
CA ALA A 403 31.00 12.19 6.69
C ALA A 403 30.50 11.30 7.85
N ILE A 404 29.48 10.48 7.56
CA ILE A 404 29.00 9.49 8.53
C ILE A 404 29.82 8.23 8.34
N LEU A 405 30.46 7.78 9.43
CA LEU A 405 31.19 6.51 9.46
C LEU A 405 30.37 5.50 10.27
N ALA A 406 29.94 4.43 9.62
CA ALA A 406 29.06 3.41 10.20
C ALA A 406 29.69 2.02 10.14
N SER A 407 29.30 1.15 11.07
CA SER A 407 29.73 -0.25 11.12
C SER A 407 28.54 -1.19 11.00
N ASN A 408 28.68 -2.20 10.14
CA ASN A 408 27.74 -3.33 10.06
C ASN A 408 28.20 -4.45 11.00
N THR A 409 28.15 -4.18 12.32
CA THR A 409 28.50 -5.15 13.38
C THR A 409 27.28 -5.57 14.18
N SER A 410 27.27 -6.82 14.68
CA SER A 410 26.16 -7.37 15.47
C SER A 410 26.58 -7.77 16.90
N TYR A 411 27.87 -8.00 17.16
CA TYR A 411 28.34 -8.66 18.38
C TYR A 411 29.41 -7.89 19.15
N GLN A 412 29.81 -6.72 18.69
CA GLN A 412 30.88 -5.96 19.33
C GLN A 412 30.33 -4.75 20.07
N ASN A 413 30.87 -4.48 21.25
CA ASN A 413 30.58 -3.31 22.08
C ASN A 413 31.41 -2.09 21.62
#